data_1355d8626e81e9f4d0c51519f1ef3946
#
_entry.id   1355d8626e81e9f4d0c51519f1ef3946
#
_cell.length_a   1.000
_cell.length_b   1.000
_cell.length_c   1.000
_cell.angle_alpha   90.00
_cell.angle_beta   90.00
_cell.angle_gamma   90.00
#
_symmetry.space_group_name_H-M   'P 1'
#
loop_
_entity.id
_entity.type
_entity.pdbx_description
1 polymer ?
#
loop_
_entity_poly.entity_id
_entity_poly.type
_entity_poly.pdbx_seq_one_letter_code
_entity_poly.pdbx_strand_id
1 'polypeptide(L)'
;LSTDLLALTATEMVQAVRQKRISPRELVEASLQQIKRKNPDLNAVISLREEAALRDAERLTDCGQPFFGIPLLLKGLGQHFKDLPATNGNILFRNQVAKESENFTKALVKAGFIVLGQTNYPEFGFKNITDSQMYGDAHNPWNLDYYPGGSSGGAGAAVASKMVPIAAASDGGGSIRIPASWTSTIGLKPTRGRIVTGPNDWRSWQGAASNFAITRSVEDTARLLDVLQALQPAAVFQVPLQEPSFVSQLGKPLRPCRVGYTIKSPVGTPVDTEAVNAVLKAAAFLAQAGFEVEEVTIPTDGRQLINAYYLMNEGETAAMFNQIEAALGRAVTVDDMEPLTWALYRTGCHISAASYSKALNVWDHAGYQIATLHETYPLILTPTTAKVAPRIDSPMVSDSQIAQMKDIDSLSPRAQQQFIFDQWLPALAHSPFTQQANLTGEPAISLPTHLTKAKLPLGIQLVAGKGQEGYLLQVAKLFEDHHQLILKN
;
A
#
# COMPACT_ATOMS: atom_id res chain seq x y z
N LEU A 1 21.89 18.16 14.74
CA LEU A 1 22.13 18.19 13.27
C LEU A 1 21.49 17.00 12.56
N SER A 2 21.58 15.74 13.07
CA SER A 2 21.04 14.56 12.36
C SER A 2 19.50 14.49 12.33
N THR A 3 18.82 14.97 13.37
CA THR A 3 17.35 14.88 13.49
C THR A 3 16.64 15.88 12.56
N ASP A 4 17.23 17.05 12.34
CA ASP A 4 16.66 18.07 11.44
C ASP A 4 16.74 17.64 9.97
N LEU A 5 17.79 16.91 9.59
CA LEU A 5 17.96 16.41 8.22
C LEU A 5 16.89 15.37 7.82
N LEU A 6 16.53 14.47 8.73
CA LEU A 6 15.51 13.44 8.48
C LEU A 6 14.07 13.99 8.50
N ALA A 7 13.89 15.25 8.93
CA ALA A 7 12.61 15.95 8.80
C ALA A 7 12.34 16.48 7.38
N LEU A 8 13.39 16.69 6.58
CA LEU A 8 13.28 17.15 5.20
C LEU A 8 12.51 16.14 4.33
N THR A 9 11.88 16.63 3.29
CA THR A 9 11.33 15.82 2.20
C THR A 9 12.49 15.23 1.37
N ALA A 10 12.24 14.20 0.57
CA ALA A 10 13.28 13.65 -0.30
C ALA A 10 13.79 14.69 -1.31
N THR A 11 12.90 15.51 -1.85
CA THR A 11 13.25 16.60 -2.76
C THR A 11 14.18 17.62 -2.08
N GLU A 12 13.89 18.03 -0.85
CA GLU A 12 14.75 18.94 -0.08
C GLU A 12 16.10 18.30 0.27
N MET A 13 16.12 17.00 0.57
CA MET A 13 17.37 16.25 0.78
C MET A 13 18.25 16.25 -0.48
N VAL A 14 17.67 15.98 -1.66
CA VAL A 14 18.40 16.05 -2.94
C VAL A 14 19.00 17.42 -3.17
N GLN A 15 18.25 18.49 -2.89
CA GLN A 15 18.75 19.86 -3.00
C GLN A 15 19.92 20.11 -2.03
N ALA A 16 19.81 19.64 -0.78
CA ALA A 16 20.87 19.76 0.22
C ALA A 16 22.16 19.03 -0.21
N VAL A 17 22.01 17.84 -0.82
CA VAL A 17 23.15 17.06 -1.36
C VAL A 17 23.82 17.80 -2.52
N ARG A 18 23.04 18.27 -3.50
CA ARG A 18 23.58 19.02 -4.66
C ARG A 18 24.25 20.33 -4.28
N GLN A 19 23.76 20.98 -3.22
CA GLN A 19 24.37 22.17 -2.64
C GLN A 19 25.57 21.85 -1.74
N LYS A 20 25.96 20.57 -1.63
CA LYS A 20 27.07 20.08 -0.79
C LYS A 20 26.93 20.45 0.70
N ARG A 21 25.70 20.66 1.18
CA ARG A 21 25.38 20.85 2.60
C ARG A 21 25.44 19.55 3.39
N ILE A 22 25.22 18.43 2.70
CA ILE A 22 25.29 17.06 3.21
C ILE A 22 25.69 16.13 2.08
N SER A 23 26.37 15.04 2.37
CA SER A 23 26.69 13.98 1.40
C SER A 23 25.66 12.86 1.40
N PRO A 24 25.54 12.06 0.32
CA PRO A 24 24.74 10.84 0.31
C PRO A 24 25.10 9.88 1.46
N ARG A 25 26.39 9.75 1.78
CA ARG A 25 26.87 8.91 2.90
C ARG A 25 26.31 9.38 4.23
N GLU A 26 26.37 10.68 4.54
CA GLU A 26 25.83 11.24 5.78
C GLU A 26 24.31 11.03 5.91
N LEU A 27 23.55 11.11 4.80
CA LEU A 27 22.11 10.79 4.79
C LEU A 27 21.86 9.31 5.12
N VAL A 28 22.63 8.40 4.52
CA VAL A 28 22.55 6.96 4.80
C VAL A 28 22.91 6.68 6.26
N GLU A 29 23.99 7.26 6.77
CA GLU A 29 24.40 7.11 8.18
C GLU A 29 23.32 7.62 9.15
N ALA A 30 22.73 8.80 8.87
CA ALA A 30 21.65 9.34 9.67
C ALA A 30 20.41 8.43 9.68
N SER A 31 20.02 7.89 8.53
CA SER A 31 18.91 6.94 8.42
C SER A 31 19.20 5.62 9.16
N LEU A 32 20.39 5.06 9.03
CA LEU A 32 20.79 3.85 9.75
C LEU A 32 20.79 4.05 11.26
N GLN A 33 21.27 5.21 11.75
CA GLN A 33 21.21 5.58 13.15
C GLN A 33 19.78 5.72 13.66
N GLN A 34 18.89 6.35 12.87
CA GLN A 34 17.47 6.47 13.20
C GLN A 34 16.79 5.10 13.27
N ILE A 35 17.09 4.21 12.33
CA ILE A 35 16.60 2.83 12.33
C ILE A 35 17.05 2.13 13.60
N LYS A 36 18.36 2.15 13.93
CA LYS A 36 18.89 1.54 15.16
C LYS A 36 18.21 2.06 16.43
N ARG A 37 17.86 3.35 16.46
CA ARG A 37 17.20 3.98 17.60
C ARG A 37 15.72 3.62 17.74
N LYS A 38 14.99 3.53 16.62
CA LYS A 38 13.53 3.43 16.62
C LYS A 38 12.99 2.03 16.36
N ASN A 39 13.74 1.22 15.63
CA ASN A 39 13.26 -0.09 15.19
C ASN A 39 13.07 -1.12 16.34
N PRO A 40 13.83 -1.06 17.46
CA PRO A 40 13.56 -1.97 18.59
C PRO A 40 12.12 -1.87 19.13
N ASP A 41 11.52 -0.67 19.11
CA ASP A 41 10.14 -0.45 19.56
C ASP A 41 9.11 -0.67 18.44
N LEU A 42 9.50 -0.43 17.17
CA LEU A 42 8.56 -0.39 16.05
C LEU A 42 8.52 -1.68 15.23
N ASN A 43 9.59 -2.47 15.25
CA ASN A 43 9.77 -3.64 14.39
C ASN A 43 9.33 -3.38 12.92
N ALA A 44 9.68 -2.19 12.43
CA ALA A 44 9.32 -1.71 11.09
C ALA A 44 10.26 -2.23 10.00
N VAL A 45 11.53 -2.50 10.35
CA VAL A 45 12.61 -2.92 9.44
C VAL A 45 13.07 -4.32 9.83
N ILE A 46 13.08 -5.23 8.85
CA ILE A 46 13.36 -6.66 9.07
C ILE A 46 14.70 -7.12 8.49
N SER A 47 15.30 -6.35 7.61
CA SER A 47 16.65 -6.62 7.09
C SER A 47 17.34 -5.32 6.71
N LEU A 48 18.66 -5.31 6.84
CA LEU A 48 19.53 -4.18 6.47
C LEU A 48 20.77 -4.68 5.70
N ARG A 49 21.28 -3.82 4.82
CA ARG A 49 22.53 -4.01 4.08
C ARG A 49 23.51 -2.86 4.34
N GLU A 50 23.75 -2.53 5.61
CA GLU A 50 24.42 -1.29 6.08
C GLU A 50 25.72 -0.99 5.34
N GLU A 51 26.70 -1.91 5.37
CA GLU A 51 27.99 -1.70 4.71
C GLU A 51 27.88 -1.51 3.19
N ALA A 52 26.98 -2.30 2.56
CA ALA A 52 26.76 -2.17 1.12
C ALA A 52 26.08 -0.85 0.77
N ALA A 53 25.13 -0.37 1.58
CA ALA A 53 24.48 0.92 1.38
C ALA A 53 25.46 2.09 1.54
N LEU A 54 26.37 2.02 2.50
CA LEU A 54 27.44 3.00 2.67
C LEU A 54 28.41 3.03 1.48
N ARG A 55 28.81 1.86 0.97
CA ARG A 55 29.63 1.76 -0.25
C ARG A 55 28.90 2.31 -1.48
N ASP A 56 27.60 2.03 -1.61
CA ASP A 56 26.78 2.56 -2.71
C ASP A 56 26.72 4.09 -2.65
N ALA A 57 26.55 4.66 -1.45
CA ALA A 57 26.54 6.11 -1.22
C ALA A 57 27.85 6.78 -1.63
N GLU A 58 29.00 6.16 -1.35
CA GLU A 58 30.34 6.66 -1.71
C GLU A 58 30.60 6.62 -3.22
N ARG A 59 30.06 5.59 -3.91
CA ARG A 59 30.29 5.38 -5.35
C ARG A 59 29.30 6.12 -6.24
N LEU A 60 28.18 6.59 -5.66
CA LEU A 60 27.10 7.21 -6.42
C LEU A 60 27.59 8.55 -7.01
N THR A 61 27.43 8.70 -8.31
CA THR A 61 27.76 9.94 -9.03
C THR A 61 26.49 10.65 -9.48
N ASP A 62 26.44 11.96 -9.29
CA ASP A 62 25.30 12.77 -9.76
C ASP A 62 25.31 12.90 -11.29
N CYS A 63 24.34 12.26 -11.92
CA CYS A 63 24.05 12.34 -13.34
C CYS A 63 22.68 12.99 -13.60
N GLY A 64 22.16 13.75 -12.62
CA GLY A 64 20.86 14.39 -12.70
C GLY A 64 19.69 13.51 -12.17
N GLN A 65 19.99 12.42 -11.47
CA GLN A 65 18.96 11.52 -10.94
C GLN A 65 18.01 12.26 -9.99
N PRO A 66 16.67 12.11 -10.13
CA PRO A 66 15.70 12.88 -9.34
C PRO A 66 15.75 12.61 -7.83
N PHE A 67 16.27 11.46 -7.40
CA PHE A 67 16.43 11.07 -6.00
C PHE A 67 17.89 10.75 -5.64
N PHE A 68 18.81 11.51 -6.18
CA PHE A 68 20.26 11.34 -6.00
C PHE A 68 20.64 11.28 -4.51
N GLY A 69 21.12 10.10 -4.08
CA GLY A 69 21.64 9.88 -2.74
C GLY A 69 20.59 9.68 -1.64
N ILE A 70 19.32 9.50 -1.99
CA ILE A 70 18.24 9.38 -1.01
C ILE A 70 18.15 7.94 -0.47
N PRO A 71 18.18 7.75 0.87
CA PRO A 71 17.99 6.44 1.47
C PRO A 71 16.56 5.93 1.29
N LEU A 72 16.42 4.64 0.99
CA LEU A 72 15.15 3.97 0.71
C LEU A 72 15.08 2.62 1.44
N LEU A 73 13.91 2.27 1.94
CA LEU A 73 13.56 0.91 2.35
C LEU A 73 12.58 0.31 1.34
N LEU A 74 12.80 -0.93 0.95
CA LEU A 74 11.89 -1.71 0.12
C LEU A 74 10.90 -2.48 1.00
N LYS A 75 9.72 -2.79 0.49
CA LYS A 75 8.88 -3.82 1.12
C LYS A 75 9.51 -5.20 0.85
N GLY A 76 9.59 -6.05 1.85
CA GLY A 76 10.14 -7.40 1.68
C GLY A 76 9.30 -8.34 0.81
N LEU A 77 8.16 -7.88 0.27
CA LEU A 77 7.22 -8.63 -0.57
C LEU A 77 7.15 -8.04 -1.98
N GLY A 78 7.49 -8.84 -3.01
CA GLY A 78 7.30 -8.48 -4.42
C GLY A 78 8.19 -7.34 -4.94
N GLN A 79 9.14 -6.87 -4.14
CA GLN A 79 10.09 -5.81 -4.50
C GLN A 79 11.53 -6.33 -4.34
N HIS A 80 11.83 -7.44 -4.99
CA HIS A 80 13.11 -8.11 -4.84
C HIS A 80 14.26 -7.19 -5.25
N PHE A 81 15.29 -7.17 -4.40
CA PHE A 81 16.61 -6.62 -4.68
C PHE A 81 17.61 -7.77 -4.55
N LYS A 82 18.44 -7.94 -5.57
CA LYS A 82 19.41 -9.03 -5.60
C LYS A 82 20.18 -9.13 -4.27
N ASP A 83 20.32 -10.36 -3.78
CA ASP A 83 21.02 -10.74 -2.55
C ASP A 83 20.33 -10.32 -1.24
N LEU A 84 19.13 -9.68 -1.28
CA LEU A 84 18.29 -9.49 -0.10
C LEU A 84 17.32 -10.67 0.12
N PRO A 85 16.81 -10.86 1.35
CA PRO A 85 15.83 -11.89 1.64
C PRO A 85 14.61 -11.84 0.70
N ALA A 86 14.17 -13.00 0.23
CA ALA A 86 13.00 -13.17 -0.65
C ALA A 86 12.03 -14.20 -0.03
N THR A 87 11.59 -13.94 1.19
CA THR A 87 10.89 -14.92 2.03
C THR A 87 9.38 -14.92 1.87
N ASN A 88 8.80 -13.86 1.28
CA ASN A 88 7.35 -13.63 1.24
C ASN A 88 6.67 -13.71 2.64
N GLY A 89 7.45 -13.56 3.73
CA GLY A 89 6.98 -13.72 5.10
C GLY A 89 6.64 -15.16 5.50
N ASN A 90 6.96 -16.14 4.64
CA ASN A 90 6.61 -17.54 4.82
C ASN A 90 7.82 -18.39 5.23
N ILE A 91 7.58 -19.31 6.16
CA ILE A 91 8.63 -20.15 6.78
C ILE A 91 9.37 -21.06 5.78
N LEU A 92 8.71 -21.50 4.70
CA LEU A 92 9.33 -22.31 3.63
C LEU A 92 10.48 -21.57 2.95
N PHE A 93 10.41 -20.26 2.89
CA PHE A 93 11.34 -19.40 2.17
C PHE A 93 12.32 -18.66 3.08
N ARG A 94 12.39 -19.00 4.38
CA ARG A 94 13.19 -18.26 5.39
C ARG A 94 14.65 -18.04 5.00
N ASN A 95 15.24 -18.94 4.22
CA ASN A 95 16.64 -18.89 3.79
C ASN A 95 16.79 -18.46 2.32
N GLN A 96 15.71 -18.10 1.66
CA GLN A 96 15.79 -17.67 0.27
C GLN A 96 16.24 -16.21 0.15
N VAL A 97 17.10 -15.98 -0.84
CA VAL A 97 17.54 -14.65 -1.25
C VAL A 97 17.17 -14.42 -2.72
N ALA A 98 16.91 -13.18 -3.08
CA ALA A 98 16.59 -12.81 -4.44
C ALA A 98 17.80 -13.01 -5.37
N LYS A 99 17.63 -13.75 -6.45
CA LYS A 99 18.67 -13.97 -7.47
C LYS A 99 18.86 -12.79 -8.39
N GLU A 100 17.79 -12.01 -8.59
CA GLU A 100 17.76 -10.80 -9.39
C GLU A 100 16.85 -9.74 -8.77
N SER A 101 17.01 -8.49 -9.22
CA SER A 101 16.15 -7.39 -8.80
C SER A 101 14.96 -7.24 -9.73
N GLU A 102 13.78 -6.90 -9.17
CA GLU A 102 12.60 -6.52 -9.93
C GLU A 102 12.83 -5.23 -10.75
N ASN A 103 12.10 -5.06 -11.85
CA ASN A 103 12.19 -3.86 -12.68
C ASN A 103 11.80 -2.60 -11.88
N PHE A 104 10.82 -2.72 -10.98
CA PHE A 104 10.45 -1.66 -10.03
C PHE A 104 11.66 -1.22 -9.19
N THR A 105 12.37 -2.16 -8.61
CA THR A 105 13.56 -1.90 -7.78
C THR A 105 14.72 -1.34 -8.61
N LYS A 106 14.93 -1.88 -9.82
CA LYS A 106 15.93 -1.33 -10.77
C LYS A 106 15.64 0.13 -11.15
N ALA A 107 14.36 0.48 -11.36
CA ALA A 107 13.94 1.85 -11.65
C ALA A 107 14.23 2.80 -10.48
N LEU A 108 13.99 2.38 -9.24
CA LEU A 108 14.30 3.16 -8.04
C LEU A 108 15.81 3.40 -7.91
N VAL A 109 16.64 2.36 -8.08
CA VAL A 109 18.11 2.50 -8.05
C VAL A 109 18.60 3.45 -9.16
N LYS A 110 18.06 3.30 -10.37
CA LYS A 110 18.37 4.19 -11.50
C LYS A 110 18.00 5.64 -11.21
N ALA A 111 16.95 5.87 -10.44
CA ALA A 111 16.52 7.20 -10.01
C ALA A 111 17.44 7.83 -8.94
N GLY A 112 18.43 7.10 -8.43
CA GLY A 112 19.44 7.58 -7.49
C GLY A 112 19.18 7.20 -6.03
N PHE A 113 18.20 6.37 -5.75
CA PHE A 113 17.97 5.85 -4.40
C PHE A 113 19.06 4.88 -3.95
N ILE A 114 19.36 4.93 -2.67
CA ILE A 114 20.25 3.98 -1.98
C ILE A 114 19.38 3.06 -1.11
N VAL A 115 19.31 1.79 -1.49
CA VAL A 115 18.53 0.79 -0.76
C VAL A 115 19.23 0.42 0.54
N LEU A 116 18.56 0.66 1.69
CA LEU A 116 19.08 0.32 3.01
C LEU A 116 18.73 -1.11 3.44
N GLY A 117 17.58 -1.61 3.02
CA GLY A 117 17.04 -2.91 3.44
C GLY A 117 15.54 -3.02 3.18
N GLN A 118 14.85 -3.79 4.03
CA GLN A 118 13.44 -4.15 3.82
C GLN A 118 12.59 -3.88 5.06
N THR A 119 11.34 -3.48 4.82
CA THR A 119 10.32 -3.25 5.85
C THR A 119 9.45 -4.46 6.10
N ASN A 120 8.83 -4.54 7.29
CA ASN A 120 7.98 -5.62 7.77
C ASN A 120 6.61 -5.66 7.07
N TYR A 121 6.07 -6.88 6.92
CA TYR A 121 4.79 -7.17 6.26
C TYR A 121 4.26 -8.54 6.74
N PRO A 122 2.95 -8.82 6.70
CA PRO A 122 2.37 -10.13 7.01
C PRO A 122 2.63 -11.13 5.88
N GLU A 123 2.50 -12.42 6.16
CA GLU A 123 2.71 -13.51 5.20
C GLU A 123 1.93 -13.28 3.90
N PHE A 124 2.62 -13.31 2.75
CA PHE A 124 2.12 -13.00 1.40
C PHE A 124 1.32 -11.69 1.27
N GLY A 125 1.32 -10.84 2.28
CA GLY A 125 0.59 -9.58 2.27
C GLY A 125 -0.94 -9.72 2.37
N PHE A 126 -1.46 -10.83 2.86
CA PHE A 126 -2.90 -11.11 2.89
C PHE A 126 -3.71 -10.29 3.90
N LYS A 127 -3.07 -9.63 4.86
CA LYS A 127 -3.74 -8.93 5.95
C LYS A 127 -3.61 -7.42 5.86
N ASN A 128 -4.57 -6.70 6.44
CA ASN A 128 -4.54 -5.24 6.59
C ASN A 128 -3.84 -4.77 7.89
N ILE A 129 -3.19 -5.69 8.59
CA ILE A 129 -2.28 -5.47 9.72
C ILE A 129 -0.95 -6.14 9.43
N THR A 130 0.09 -5.81 10.20
CA THR A 130 1.43 -6.38 10.06
C THR A 130 1.77 -7.17 11.31
N ASP A 131 1.38 -8.44 11.31
CA ASP A 131 1.46 -9.42 12.38
C ASP A 131 2.18 -10.70 11.93
N SER A 132 3.30 -10.57 11.27
CA SER A 132 4.05 -11.68 10.71
C SER A 132 4.49 -12.70 11.78
N GLN A 133 4.15 -13.98 11.61
CA GLN A 133 4.69 -15.03 12.47
C GLN A 133 6.22 -15.15 12.33
N MET A 134 6.74 -14.82 11.16
CA MET A 134 8.17 -14.91 10.88
C MET A 134 8.97 -13.74 11.45
N TYR A 135 8.40 -12.53 11.43
CA TYR A 135 9.12 -11.30 11.77
C TYR A 135 8.58 -10.60 13.03
N GLY A 136 7.45 -11.04 13.55
CA GLY A 136 6.74 -10.41 14.67
C GLY A 136 5.89 -9.21 14.24
N ASP A 137 5.15 -8.68 15.19
CA ASP A 137 4.26 -7.53 14.99
C ASP A 137 5.05 -6.25 14.72
N ALA A 138 4.56 -5.45 13.77
CA ALA A 138 5.00 -4.06 13.64
C ALA A 138 4.11 -3.16 14.51
N HIS A 139 4.70 -2.11 15.07
CA HIS A 139 4.04 -1.19 15.99
C HIS A 139 3.86 0.19 15.37
N ASN A 140 2.76 0.86 15.74
CA ASN A 140 2.43 2.18 15.24
C ASN A 140 3.26 3.27 15.95
N PRO A 141 3.97 4.14 15.21
CA PRO A 141 4.73 5.23 15.83
C PRO A 141 3.90 6.23 16.64
N TRP A 142 2.59 6.32 16.41
CA TRP A 142 1.69 7.18 17.19
C TRP A 142 1.35 6.61 18.55
N ASN A 143 1.21 5.29 18.63
CA ASN A 143 1.00 4.55 19.87
C ASN A 143 1.40 3.08 19.65
N LEU A 144 2.38 2.61 20.41
CA LEU A 144 2.96 1.27 20.26
C LEU A 144 1.99 0.12 20.54
N ASP A 145 0.85 0.38 21.18
CA ASP A 145 -0.19 -0.63 21.43
C ASP A 145 -1.03 -0.95 20.18
N TYR A 146 -0.81 -0.24 19.08
CA TYR A 146 -1.61 -0.35 17.85
C TYR A 146 -0.76 -0.80 16.67
N TYR A 147 -1.39 -1.49 15.71
CA TYR A 147 -0.77 -1.80 14.44
C TYR A 147 -0.57 -0.54 13.58
N PRO A 148 0.49 -0.46 12.77
CA PRO A 148 0.71 0.63 11.82
C PRO A 148 -0.10 0.44 10.52
N GLY A 149 -0.93 -0.60 10.47
CA GLY A 149 -1.60 -1.03 9.25
C GLY A 149 -0.91 -2.19 8.56
N GLY A 150 -1.41 -2.53 7.39
CA GLY A 150 -0.93 -3.63 6.57
C GLY A 150 -1.49 -3.55 5.13
N SER A 151 -0.84 -4.26 4.26
CA SER A 151 0.30 -5.15 4.47
C SER A 151 1.66 -4.41 4.45
N SER A 152 1.73 -3.13 4.10
CA SER A 152 2.96 -2.32 4.14
C SER A 152 3.10 -1.54 5.46
N GLY A 153 2.80 -2.18 6.60
CA GLY A 153 2.83 -1.53 7.91
C GLY A 153 4.22 -1.09 8.32
N GLY A 154 5.24 -1.90 8.05
CA GLY A 154 6.63 -1.51 8.28
C GLY A 154 7.04 -0.27 7.49
N ALA A 155 6.58 -0.12 6.24
CA ALA A 155 6.83 1.07 5.43
C ALA A 155 6.17 2.33 6.03
N GLY A 156 4.90 2.22 6.44
CA GLY A 156 4.19 3.32 7.12
C GLY A 156 4.89 3.75 8.41
N ALA A 157 5.27 2.78 9.25
CA ALA A 157 5.98 3.04 10.50
C ALA A 157 7.36 3.68 10.27
N ALA A 158 8.12 3.21 9.27
CA ALA A 158 9.44 3.74 8.94
C ALA A 158 9.39 5.20 8.46
N VAL A 159 8.43 5.54 7.58
CA VAL A 159 8.26 6.90 7.06
C VAL A 159 7.74 7.84 8.14
N ALA A 160 6.73 7.43 8.93
CA ALA A 160 6.18 8.24 10.01
C ALA A 160 7.19 8.51 11.13
N SER A 161 8.11 7.57 11.39
CA SER A 161 9.18 7.73 12.38
C SER A 161 10.45 8.39 11.83
N LYS A 162 10.42 8.85 10.58
CA LYS A 162 11.55 9.52 9.91
C LYS A 162 12.80 8.64 9.77
N MET A 163 12.66 7.33 9.65
CA MET A 163 13.79 6.44 9.32
C MET A 163 14.29 6.69 7.90
N VAL A 164 13.35 6.89 6.98
CA VAL A 164 13.58 7.27 5.58
C VAL A 164 12.50 8.27 5.14
N PRO A 165 12.75 9.13 4.14
CA PRO A 165 11.73 10.05 3.63
C PRO A 165 10.65 9.33 2.81
N ILE A 166 11.00 8.23 2.17
CA ILE A 166 10.15 7.41 1.30
C ILE A 166 10.43 5.94 1.62
N ALA A 167 9.39 5.12 1.72
CA ALA A 167 9.51 3.68 1.76
C ALA A 167 8.64 3.05 0.67
N ALA A 168 9.22 2.15 -0.11
CA ALA A 168 8.50 1.42 -1.13
C ALA A 168 7.45 0.49 -0.49
N ALA A 169 6.32 0.34 -1.13
CA ALA A 169 5.14 -0.35 -0.64
C ALA A 169 4.35 -0.97 -1.79
N SER A 170 3.39 -1.83 -1.50
CA SER A 170 2.47 -2.39 -2.49
C SER A 170 1.04 -2.38 -1.97
N ASP A 171 0.06 -2.32 -2.88
CA ASP A 171 -1.36 -2.18 -2.57
C ASP A 171 -2.21 -3.11 -3.45
N GLY A 172 -2.69 -4.21 -2.88
CA GLY A 172 -3.58 -5.16 -3.55
C GLY A 172 -5.03 -5.09 -3.07
N GLY A 173 -5.29 -4.41 -1.96
CA GLY A 173 -6.62 -4.19 -1.37
C GLY A 173 -6.65 -2.98 -0.43
N GLY A 174 -5.60 -2.15 -0.46
CA GLY A 174 -5.44 -1.00 0.43
C GLY A 174 -4.08 -0.95 1.12
N SER A 175 -3.15 -1.84 0.79
CA SER A 175 -1.92 -2.05 1.57
C SER A 175 -0.87 -0.93 1.47
N ILE A 176 -1.07 0.12 0.69
CA ILE A 176 -0.39 1.43 0.78
C ILE A 176 -1.25 2.40 1.59
N ARG A 177 -2.53 2.51 1.24
CA ARG A 177 -3.45 3.52 1.75
C ARG A 177 -3.85 3.28 3.20
N ILE A 178 -4.05 2.03 3.62
CA ILE A 178 -4.38 1.67 5.01
C ILE A 178 -3.25 2.06 5.96
N PRO A 179 -1.97 1.64 5.74
CA PRO A 179 -0.88 2.12 6.56
C PRO A 179 -0.72 3.64 6.52
N ALA A 180 -0.89 4.28 5.37
CA ALA A 180 -0.83 5.74 5.26
C ALA A 180 -1.87 6.42 6.15
N SER A 181 -3.12 5.92 6.18
CA SER A 181 -4.18 6.42 7.06
C SER A 181 -3.81 6.30 8.54
N TRP A 182 -3.32 5.14 8.96
CA TRP A 182 -3.08 4.85 10.39
C TRP A 182 -1.73 5.33 10.91
N THR A 183 -0.78 5.68 10.03
CA THR A 183 0.52 6.24 10.43
C THR A 183 0.65 7.73 10.13
N SER A 184 -0.39 8.36 9.58
CA SER A 184 -0.39 9.79 9.22
C SER A 184 0.69 10.13 8.18
N THR A 185 0.62 9.45 7.06
CA THR A 185 1.50 9.61 5.90
C THR A 185 0.67 9.71 4.63
N ILE A 186 1.29 9.96 3.49
CA ILE A 186 0.64 10.00 2.17
C ILE A 186 0.83 8.65 1.49
N GLY A 187 -0.27 8.06 1.00
CA GLY A 187 -0.22 6.79 0.27
C GLY A 187 -1.04 6.85 -1.02
N LEU A 188 -0.36 6.78 -2.16
CA LEU A 188 -0.99 6.71 -3.48
C LEU A 188 -0.98 5.26 -3.99
N LYS A 189 -2.14 4.75 -4.40
CA LYS A 189 -2.28 3.61 -5.29
C LYS A 189 -2.48 4.13 -6.71
N PRO A 190 -1.52 3.94 -7.63
CA PRO A 190 -1.65 4.42 -9.03
C PRO A 190 -2.71 3.65 -9.82
N THR A 191 -3.05 4.14 -10.99
CA THR A 191 -3.85 3.43 -11.99
C THR A 191 -3.23 2.07 -12.31
N ARG A 192 -4.06 1.03 -12.44
CA ARG A 192 -3.62 -0.29 -12.93
C ARG A 192 -2.87 -0.13 -14.25
N GLY A 193 -1.63 -0.65 -14.32
CA GLY A 193 -0.79 -0.55 -15.51
C GLY A 193 0.05 0.72 -15.62
N ARG A 194 0.02 1.63 -14.62
CA ARG A 194 0.87 2.83 -14.59
C ARG A 194 2.32 2.51 -14.26
N ILE A 195 2.55 1.62 -13.31
CA ILE A 195 3.86 1.38 -12.70
C ILE A 195 4.59 0.24 -13.42
N VAL A 196 5.90 0.40 -13.58
CA VAL A 196 6.80 -0.63 -14.08
C VAL A 196 6.66 -1.95 -13.29
N THR A 197 6.56 -3.09 -14.02
CA THR A 197 6.35 -4.43 -13.48
C THR A 197 7.37 -5.44 -14.02
N GLY A 198 7.38 -6.66 -13.50
CA GLY A 198 8.26 -7.76 -13.91
C GLY A 198 9.69 -7.64 -13.38
N PRO A 199 10.59 -8.58 -13.71
CA PRO A 199 10.38 -9.67 -14.67
C PRO A 199 9.62 -10.89 -14.12
N ASN A 200 9.54 -11.05 -12.76
CA ASN A 200 9.00 -12.27 -12.17
C ASN A 200 7.47 -12.28 -12.06
N ASP A 201 6.82 -11.12 -11.96
CA ASP A 201 5.37 -10.99 -11.89
C ASP A 201 4.86 -9.85 -12.79
N TRP A 202 4.03 -10.20 -13.77
CA TRP A 202 3.43 -9.27 -14.73
C TRP A 202 1.94 -9.03 -14.50
N ARG A 203 1.31 -9.81 -13.61
CA ARG A 203 -0.14 -9.82 -13.42
C ARG A 203 -0.53 -10.00 -11.95
N SER A 204 0.20 -9.40 -11.03
CA SER A 204 -0.05 -9.58 -9.60
C SER A 204 -1.53 -9.39 -9.23
N TRP A 205 -2.14 -10.47 -8.70
CA TRP A 205 -3.56 -10.53 -8.36
C TRP A 205 -4.46 -10.00 -9.49
N GLN A 206 -4.25 -10.48 -10.71
CA GLN A 206 -4.97 -10.05 -11.92
C GLN A 206 -4.95 -8.52 -12.15
N GLY A 207 -3.89 -7.87 -11.72
CA GLY A 207 -3.70 -6.42 -11.81
C GLY A 207 -4.36 -5.61 -10.69
N ALA A 208 -4.95 -6.25 -9.68
CA ALA A 208 -5.43 -5.56 -8.49
C ALA A 208 -4.28 -4.98 -7.65
N ALA A 209 -3.13 -5.67 -7.60
CA ALA A 209 -1.95 -5.22 -6.88
C ALA A 209 -1.08 -4.26 -7.71
N SER A 210 -0.64 -3.19 -7.08
CA SER A 210 0.30 -2.21 -7.63
C SER A 210 1.42 -1.93 -6.64
N ASN A 211 2.67 -1.86 -7.14
CA ASN A 211 3.79 -1.33 -6.38
C ASN A 211 3.77 0.20 -6.44
N PHE A 212 4.13 0.85 -5.34
CA PHE A 212 4.45 2.26 -5.27
C PHE A 212 5.20 2.57 -3.97
N ALA A 213 4.80 3.62 -3.21
CA ALA A 213 5.46 3.98 -1.96
C ALA A 213 4.54 4.73 -0.99
N ILE A 214 5.01 4.85 0.24
CA ILE A 214 4.50 5.75 1.27
C ILE A 214 5.48 6.92 1.39
N THR A 215 4.96 8.15 1.46
CA THR A 215 5.71 9.41 1.46
C THR A 215 5.21 10.38 2.53
N ARG A 216 5.88 11.53 2.69
CA ARG A 216 5.45 12.63 3.56
C ARG A 216 5.16 13.93 2.77
N SER A 217 5.32 13.93 1.46
CA SER A 217 5.16 15.12 0.62
C SER A 217 4.46 14.76 -0.68
N VAL A 218 3.57 15.62 -1.14
CA VAL A 218 2.89 15.45 -2.42
C VAL A 218 3.87 15.60 -3.58
N GLU A 219 4.86 16.47 -3.47
CA GLU A 219 5.89 16.63 -4.50
C GLU A 219 6.75 15.35 -4.64
N ASP A 220 7.17 14.75 -3.52
CA ASP A 220 7.91 13.48 -3.55
C ASP A 220 7.07 12.37 -4.19
N THR A 221 5.76 12.33 -3.92
CA THR A 221 4.81 11.38 -4.52
C THR A 221 4.74 11.58 -6.04
N ALA A 222 4.59 12.82 -6.51
CA ALA A 222 4.53 13.15 -7.93
C ALA A 222 5.84 12.81 -8.66
N ARG A 223 6.97 13.19 -8.07
CA ARG A 223 8.31 12.92 -8.61
C ARG A 223 8.60 11.41 -8.70
N LEU A 224 8.16 10.65 -7.70
CA LEU A 224 8.30 9.19 -7.72
C LEU A 224 7.43 8.56 -8.82
N LEU A 225 6.23 9.10 -9.03
CA LEU A 225 5.34 8.63 -10.09
C LEU A 225 5.93 8.90 -11.49
N ASP A 226 6.59 10.04 -11.70
CA ASP A 226 7.33 10.35 -12.93
C ASP A 226 8.44 9.33 -13.20
N VAL A 227 9.12 8.85 -12.15
CA VAL A 227 10.20 7.85 -12.25
C VAL A 227 9.67 6.46 -12.59
N LEU A 228 8.52 6.10 -12.04
CA LEU A 228 8.01 4.72 -12.05
C LEU A 228 6.97 4.44 -13.13
N GLN A 229 6.40 5.47 -13.76
CA GLN A 229 5.50 5.24 -14.89
C GLN A 229 6.26 4.64 -16.07
N ALA A 230 5.66 3.65 -16.74
CA ALA A 230 6.32 2.97 -17.84
C ALA A 230 5.34 2.41 -18.87
N LEU A 231 5.76 2.39 -20.13
CA LEU A 231 5.21 1.53 -21.16
C LEU A 231 6.18 0.36 -21.39
N GLN A 232 5.70 -0.85 -21.19
CA GLN A 232 6.51 -2.06 -21.30
C GLN A 232 5.85 -3.02 -22.28
N PRO A 233 6.54 -3.49 -23.35
CA PRO A 233 5.94 -4.40 -24.32
C PRO A 233 5.36 -5.69 -23.73
N ALA A 234 5.95 -6.17 -22.62
CA ALA A 234 5.51 -7.40 -21.93
C ALA A 234 4.38 -7.17 -20.91
N ALA A 235 4.08 -5.92 -20.54
CA ALA A 235 3.07 -5.63 -19.53
C ALA A 235 1.66 -5.98 -20.03
N VAL A 236 0.91 -6.68 -19.17
CA VAL A 236 -0.47 -7.09 -19.46
C VAL A 236 -1.43 -5.90 -19.40
N PHE A 237 -1.19 -5.00 -18.47
CA PHE A 237 -1.96 -3.77 -18.29
C PHE A 237 -1.07 -2.57 -18.57
N GLN A 238 -1.61 -1.62 -19.34
CA GLN A 238 -0.90 -0.39 -19.70
C GLN A 238 -1.84 0.80 -19.66
N VAL A 239 -1.26 1.95 -19.37
CA VAL A 239 -1.93 3.25 -19.40
C VAL A 239 -0.98 4.23 -20.10
N PRO A 240 -1.47 5.17 -20.92
CA PRO A 240 -0.61 6.13 -21.59
C PRO A 240 0.29 6.87 -20.59
N LEU A 241 1.55 7.13 -20.97
CA LEU A 241 2.44 7.95 -20.15
C LEU A 241 1.83 9.34 -19.96
N GLN A 242 2.00 9.87 -18.76
CA GLN A 242 1.55 11.22 -18.44
C GLN A 242 2.57 12.24 -18.95
N GLU A 243 2.12 13.10 -19.84
CA GLU A 243 2.85 14.28 -20.31
C GLU A 243 1.92 15.50 -20.30
N PRO A 244 2.36 16.64 -19.77
CA PRO A 244 3.63 16.87 -19.06
C PRO A 244 3.72 16.10 -17.74
N SER A 245 4.93 16.01 -17.16
CA SER A 245 5.22 15.25 -15.94
C SER A 245 4.28 15.59 -14.78
N PHE A 246 4.09 14.66 -13.86
CA PHE A 246 3.25 14.85 -12.67
C PHE A 246 3.75 16.02 -11.80
N VAL A 247 5.05 16.15 -11.61
CA VAL A 247 5.64 17.30 -10.88
C VAL A 247 5.29 18.61 -11.55
N SER A 248 5.38 18.71 -12.87
CA SER A 248 5.07 19.95 -13.59
C SER A 248 3.60 20.33 -13.54
N GLN A 249 2.72 19.36 -13.29
CA GLN A 249 1.28 19.61 -13.15
C GLN A 249 0.93 20.24 -11.80
N LEU A 250 1.70 19.97 -10.73
CA LEU A 250 1.44 20.53 -9.40
C LEU A 250 1.39 22.07 -9.39
N GLY A 251 2.18 22.72 -10.24
CA GLY A 251 2.22 24.18 -10.37
C GLY A 251 1.13 24.78 -11.28
N LYS A 252 0.31 23.96 -11.92
CA LYS A 252 -0.76 24.45 -12.80
C LYS A 252 -1.99 24.87 -12.00
N PRO A 253 -2.78 25.87 -12.48
CA PRO A 253 -4.03 26.24 -11.84
C PRO A 253 -4.97 25.05 -11.73
N LEU A 254 -5.38 24.74 -10.50
CA LEU A 254 -6.37 23.71 -10.22
C LEU A 254 -7.76 24.21 -10.65
N ARG A 255 -8.47 23.39 -11.41
CA ARG A 255 -9.85 23.66 -11.80
C ARG A 255 -10.77 22.85 -10.89
N PRO A 256 -11.59 23.50 -10.05
CA PRO A 256 -12.58 22.80 -9.24
C PRO A 256 -13.55 21.99 -10.10
N CYS A 257 -13.97 20.85 -9.58
CA CYS A 257 -14.94 19.96 -10.23
C CYS A 257 -16.05 19.56 -9.25
N ARG A 258 -16.98 18.73 -9.71
CA ARG A 258 -17.94 18.07 -8.82
C ARG A 258 -17.27 16.93 -8.08
N VAL A 259 -17.49 16.87 -6.77
CA VAL A 259 -16.96 15.82 -5.87
C VAL A 259 -18.13 15.10 -5.23
N GLY A 260 -18.23 13.81 -5.49
CA GLY A 260 -19.14 12.94 -4.75
C GLY A 260 -18.47 12.44 -3.48
N TYR A 261 -19.14 12.52 -2.32
CA TYR A 261 -18.61 11.86 -1.13
C TYR A 261 -19.56 10.81 -0.58
N THR A 262 -19.03 9.82 0.07
CA THR A 262 -19.81 8.84 0.83
C THR A 262 -19.11 8.47 2.14
N ILE A 263 -19.95 8.29 3.17
CA ILE A 263 -19.53 7.84 4.51
C ILE A 263 -20.10 6.45 4.82
N LYS A 264 -20.76 5.81 3.85
CA LYS A 264 -21.41 4.52 4.00
C LYS A 264 -20.45 3.40 3.60
N SER A 265 -20.25 2.45 4.50
CA SER A 265 -19.45 1.26 4.20
C SER A 265 -20.05 0.48 3.01
N PRO A 266 -19.23 0.12 2.00
CA PRO A 266 -19.71 -0.65 0.85
C PRO A 266 -20.16 -2.07 1.20
N VAL A 267 -19.78 -2.57 2.39
CA VAL A 267 -20.16 -3.90 2.87
C VAL A 267 -21.15 -3.87 4.05
N GLY A 268 -21.68 -2.68 4.37
CA GLY A 268 -22.70 -2.49 5.41
C GLY A 268 -22.18 -2.53 6.86
N THR A 269 -20.87 -2.49 7.07
CA THR A 269 -20.27 -2.41 8.40
C THR A 269 -20.33 -0.98 8.96
N PRO A 270 -20.35 -0.78 10.30
CA PRO A 270 -20.32 0.57 10.89
C PRO A 270 -19.06 1.35 10.53
N VAL A 271 -19.23 2.65 10.36
CA VAL A 271 -18.14 3.64 10.19
C VAL A 271 -18.08 4.52 11.43
N ASP A 272 -16.92 4.63 12.04
CA ASP A 272 -16.75 5.41 13.27
C ASP A 272 -16.98 6.91 13.01
N THR A 273 -17.56 7.59 14.00
CA THR A 273 -17.84 9.03 13.94
C THR A 273 -16.59 9.87 13.62
N GLU A 274 -15.43 9.46 14.08
CA GLU A 274 -14.17 10.17 13.79
C GLU A 274 -13.79 10.07 12.30
N ALA A 275 -14.04 8.92 11.66
CA ALA A 275 -13.82 8.75 10.22
C ALA A 275 -14.87 9.55 9.39
N VAL A 276 -16.12 9.57 9.84
CA VAL A 276 -17.17 10.43 9.26
C VAL A 276 -16.77 11.89 9.35
N ASN A 277 -16.33 12.35 10.51
CA ASN A 277 -15.90 13.73 10.74
C ASN A 277 -14.69 14.12 9.86
N ALA A 278 -13.76 13.19 9.63
CA ALA A 278 -12.64 13.43 8.72
C ALA A 278 -13.12 13.74 7.29
N VAL A 279 -14.06 12.96 6.78
CA VAL A 279 -14.66 13.18 5.44
C VAL A 279 -15.46 14.49 5.38
N LEU A 280 -16.31 14.77 6.36
CA LEU A 280 -17.13 15.98 6.36
C LEU A 280 -16.28 17.26 6.44
N LYS A 281 -15.18 17.25 7.21
CA LYS A 281 -14.21 18.36 7.24
C LYS A 281 -13.51 18.54 5.89
N ALA A 282 -13.10 17.47 5.25
CA ALA A 282 -12.48 17.51 3.94
C ALA A 282 -13.48 17.99 2.87
N ALA A 283 -14.74 17.55 2.91
CA ALA A 283 -15.82 18.01 2.05
C ALA A 283 -16.05 19.51 2.20
N ALA A 284 -16.13 20.01 3.44
CA ALA A 284 -16.27 21.44 3.73
C ALA A 284 -15.07 22.26 3.22
N PHE A 285 -13.85 21.76 3.39
CA PHE A 285 -12.64 22.38 2.86
C PHE A 285 -12.66 22.48 1.32
N LEU A 286 -13.01 21.40 0.64
CA LEU A 286 -13.15 21.40 -0.83
C LEU A 286 -14.24 22.38 -1.30
N ALA A 287 -15.39 22.43 -0.62
CA ALA A 287 -16.45 23.39 -0.94
C ALA A 287 -15.96 24.84 -0.79
N GLN A 288 -15.21 25.16 0.26
CA GLN A 288 -14.59 26.49 0.45
C GLN A 288 -13.56 26.81 -0.65
N ALA A 289 -12.89 25.80 -1.20
CA ALA A 289 -11.97 25.92 -2.32
C ALA A 289 -12.68 26.00 -3.70
N GLY A 290 -14.00 26.03 -3.73
CA GLY A 290 -14.81 26.22 -4.95
C GLY A 290 -15.26 24.94 -5.64
N PHE A 291 -15.06 23.75 -5.04
CA PHE A 291 -15.59 22.49 -5.55
C PHE A 291 -17.09 22.37 -5.25
N GLU A 292 -17.84 21.74 -6.16
CA GLU A 292 -19.23 21.33 -5.90
C GLU A 292 -19.24 19.98 -5.20
N VAL A 293 -19.56 19.96 -3.90
CA VAL A 293 -19.46 18.74 -3.08
C VAL A 293 -20.84 18.27 -2.65
N GLU A 294 -21.18 17.02 -2.93
CA GLU A 294 -22.46 16.42 -2.55
C GLU A 294 -22.33 14.94 -2.12
N GLU A 295 -23.25 14.48 -1.26
CA GLU A 295 -23.29 13.08 -0.87
C GLU A 295 -23.83 12.22 -2.02
N VAL A 296 -23.16 11.09 -2.29
CA VAL A 296 -23.51 10.18 -3.39
C VAL A 296 -23.62 8.74 -2.93
N THR A 297 -24.41 7.97 -3.67
CA THR A 297 -24.43 6.51 -3.54
C THR A 297 -23.51 5.91 -4.59
N ILE A 298 -22.56 5.08 -4.15
CA ILE A 298 -21.71 4.34 -5.07
C ILE A 298 -22.54 3.22 -5.72
N PRO A 299 -22.51 3.10 -7.07
CA PRO A 299 -23.43 2.20 -7.78
C PRO A 299 -23.04 0.72 -7.74
N THR A 300 -21.90 0.37 -7.14
CA THR A 300 -21.42 -1.01 -7.08
C THR A 300 -22.04 -1.78 -5.91
N ASP A 301 -22.22 -3.09 -6.07
CA ASP A 301 -22.50 -3.99 -4.95
C ASP A 301 -21.16 -4.35 -4.28
N GLY A 302 -20.85 -3.65 -3.18
CA GLY A 302 -19.59 -3.81 -2.47
C GLY A 302 -19.39 -5.21 -1.89
N ARG A 303 -20.47 -5.86 -1.43
CA ARG A 303 -20.39 -7.23 -0.89
C ARG A 303 -20.08 -8.24 -1.99
N GLN A 304 -20.74 -8.13 -3.14
CA GLN A 304 -20.46 -8.96 -4.30
C GLN A 304 -19.02 -8.76 -4.78
N LEU A 305 -18.55 -7.51 -4.80
CA LEU A 305 -17.19 -7.16 -5.21
C LEU A 305 -16.14 -7.77 -4.27
N ILE A 306 -16.35 -7.72 -2.95
CA ILE A 306 -15.46 -8.35 -1.97
C ILE A 306 -15.48 -9.87 -2.08
N ASN A 307 -16.63 -10.51 -2.29
CA ASN A 307 -16.68 -11.95 -2.52
C ASN A 307 -15.88 -12.36 -3.75
N ALA A 308 -15.99 -11.60 -4.84
CA ALA A 308 -15.20 -11.83 -6.07
C ALA A 308 -13.70 -11.62 -5.83
N TYR A 309 -13.32 -10.65 -4.98
CA TYR A 309 -11.95 -10.39 -4.56
C TYR A 309 -11.37 -11.56 -3.75
N TYR A 310 -12.10 -12.08 -2.77
CA TYR A 310 -11.65 -13.21 -1.96
C TYR A 310 -11.54 -14.50 -2.80
N LEU A 311 -12.49 -14.75 -3.67
CA LEU A 311 -12.42 -15.89 -4.59
C LEU A 311 -11.18 -15.82 -5.49
N MET A 312 -10.81 -14.64 -5.99
CA MET A 312 -9.57 -14.46 -6.73
C MET A 312 -8.35 -14.76 -5.84
N ASN A 313 -8.30 -14.22 -4.61
CA ASN A 313 -7.20 -14.49 -3.67
C ASN A 313 -7.03 -15.99 -3.38
N GLU A 314 -8.14 -16.71 -3.16
CA GLU A 314 -8.14 -18.16 -2.97
C GLU A 314 -7.56 -18.88 -4.20
N GLY A 315 -8.04 -18.53 -5.40
CA GLY A 315 -7.57 -19.14 -6.66
C GLY A 315 -6.09 -18.88 -6.93
N GLU A 316 -5.63 -17.64 -6.78
CA GLU A 316 -4.21 -17.28 -6.93
C GLU A 316 -3.32 -17.98 -5.88
N THR A 317 -3.81 -18.10 -4.65
CA THR A 317 -3.11 -18.84 -3.58
C THR A 317 -2.99 -20.32 -3.91
N ALA A 318 -4.04 -20.95 -4.42
CA ALA A 318 -3.99 -22.34 -4.86
C ALA A 318 -3.00 -22.53 -6.02
N ALA A 319 -3.02 -21.66 -7.02
CA ALA A 319 -2.08 -21.71 -8.14
C ALA A 319 -0.62 -21.56 -7.67
N MET A 320 -0.35 -20.63 -6.75
CA MET A 320 0.95 -20.41 -6.16
C MET A 320 1.45 -21.67 -5.42
N PHE A 321 0.64 -22.25 -4.53
CA PHE A 321 1.06 -23.42 -3.75
C PHE A 321 1.21 -24.67 -4.59
N ASN A 322 0.42 -24.86 -5.64
CA ASN A 322 0.64 -25.94 -6.63
C ASN A 322 2.03 -25.84 -7.28
N GLN A 323 2.51 -24.63 -7.59
CA GLN A 323 3.86 -24.44 -8.09
C GLN A 323 4.92 -24.69 -7.02
N ILE A 324 4.66 -24.27 -5.78
CA ILE A 324 5.58 -24.52 -4.64
C ILE A 324 5.71 -26.01 -4.38
N GLU A 325 4.61 -26.78 -4.35
CA GLU A 325 4.63 -28.23 -4.19
C GLU A 325 5.43 -28.92 -5.29
N ALA A 326 5.22 -28.51 -6.54
CA ALA A 326 5.99 -29.02 -7.67
C ALA A 326 7.50 -28.75 -7.51
N ALA A 327 7.88 -27.56 -7.00
CA ALA A 327 9.27 -27.19 -6.75
C ALA A 327 9.87 -27.95 -5.55
N LEU A 328 9.07 -28.21 -4.51
CA LEU A 328 9.49 -28.96 -3.31
C LEU A 328 9.55 -30.46 -3.54
N GLY A 329 8.83 -31.01 -4.54
CA GLY A 329 8.67 -32.44 -4.75
C GLY A 329 7.83 -33.13 -3.65
N ARG A 330 7.06 -32.37 -2.87
CA ARG A 330 6.14 -32.86 -1.84
C ARG A 330 4.93 -31.96 -1.67
N ALA A 331 3.86 -32.52 -1.14
CA ALA A 331 2.72 -31.72 -0.69
C ALA A 331 3.13 -30.80 0.48
N VAL A 332 2.54 -29.61 0.54
CA VAL A 332 2.62 -28.73 1.70
C VAL A 332 1.60 -29.15 2.77
N THR A 333 1.88 -28.78 4.00
CA THR A 333 1.02 -29.04 5.16
C THR A 333 0.66 -27.76 5.89
N VAL A 334 -0.26 -27.83 6.82
CA VAL A 334 -0.64 -26.68 7.66
C VAL A 334 0.54 -26.09 8.46
N ASP A 335 1.60 -26.87 8.69
CA ASP A 335 2.79 -26.42 9.42
C ASP A 335 3.79 -25.65 8.52
N ASP A 336 3.57 -25.63 7.22
CA ASP A 336 4.42 -24.92 6.24
C ASP A 336 4.04 -23.45 6.06
N MET A 337 2.95 -22.99 6.70
CA MET A 337 2.40 -21.64 6.50
C MET A 337 1.50 -21.18 7.66
N GLU A 338 1.12 -19.91 7.67
CA GLU A 338 0.12 -19.40 8.61
C GLU A 338 -1.27 -20.02 8.37
N PRO A 339 -2.10 -20.17 9.42
CA PRO A 339 -3.43 -20.80 9.30
C PRO A 339 -4.33 -20.17 8.23
N LEU A 340 -4.30 -18.83 8.10
CA LEU A 340 -5.05 -18.13 7.05
C LEU A 340 -4.59 -18.54 5.64
N THR A 341 -3.30 -18.60 5.41
CA THR A 341 -2.73 -19.01 4.13
C THR A 341 -3.13 -20.44 3.77
N TRP A 342 -3.08 -21.35 4.75
CA TRP A 342 -3.57 -22.73 4.59
C TRP A 342 -5.04 -22.75 4.18
N ALA A 343 -5.90 -22.01 4.90
CA ALA A 343 -7.33 -21.97 4.59
C ALA A 343 -7.59 -21.43 3.17
N LEU A 344 -6.88 -20.35 2.75
CA LEU A 344 -6.98 -19.81 1.40
C LEU A 344 -6.54 -20.82 0.34
N TYR A 345 -5.40 -21.50 0.57
CA TYR A 345 -4.88 -22.52 -0.33
C TYR A 345 -5.89 -23.65 -0.53
N ARG A 346 -6.38 -24.24 0.56
CA ARG A 346 -7.30 -25.37 0.52
C ARG A 346 -8.65 -24.99 -0.11
N THR A 347 -9.20 -23.83 0.26
CA THR A 347 -10.44 -23.31 -0.36
C THR A 347 -10.24 -23.08 -1.84
N GLY A 348 -9.11 -22.51 -2.26
CA GLY A 348 -8.78 -22.23 -3.65
C GLY A 348 -8.70 -23.48 -4.52
N CYS A 349 -8.30 -24.63 -3.97
CA CYS A 349 -8.27 -25.91 -4.70
C CYS A 349 -9.64 -26.36 -5.22
N HIS A 350 -10.76 -25.82 -4.69
CA HIS A 350 -12.12 -26.14 -5.09
C HIS A 350 -12.73 -25.14 -6.09
N ILE A 351 -11.99 -24.08 -6.46
CA ILE A 351 -12.48 -23.04 -7.37
C ILE A 351 -12.38 -23.55 -8.82
N SER A 352 -13.51 -23.56 -9.52
CA SER A 352 -13.50 -23.86 -10.95
C SER A 352 -13.02 -22.66 -11.79
N ALA A 353 -12.45 -22.92 -12.96
CA ALA A 353 -12.10 -21.88 -13.93
C ALA A 353 -13.32 -21.00 -14.30
N ALA A 354 -14.53 -21.58 -14.37
CA ALA A 354 -15.77 -20.85 -14.64
C ALA A 354 -16.11 -19.86 -13.50
N SER A 355 -15.97 -20.29 -12.24
CA SER A 355 -16.21 -19.42 -11.08
C SER A 355 -15.18 -18.28 -11.01
N TYR A 356 -13.92 -18.59 -11.29
CA TYR A 356 -12.83 -17.60 -11.33
C TYR A 356 -13.06 -16.55 -12.42
N SER A 357 -13.39 -16.98 -13.65
CA SER A 357 -13.73 -16.06 -14.74
C SER A 357 -14.92 -15.17 -14.41
N LYS A 358 -15.97 -15.74 -13.79
CA LYS A 358 -17.13 -14.95 -13.34
C LYS A 358 -16.77 -13.90 -12.30
N ALA A 359 -15.84 -14.19 -11.38
CA ALA A 359 -15.37 -13.20 -10.40
C ALA A 359 -14.66 -12.01 -11.08
N LEU A 360 -13.84 -12.24 -12.11
CA LEU A 360 -13.20 -11.17 -12.88
C LEU A 360 -14.25 -10.33 -13.65
N ASN A 361 -15.30 -10.95 -14.20
CA ASN A 361 -16.40 -10.22 -14.85
C ASN A 361 -17.14 -9.29 -13.86
N VAL A 362 -17.24 -9.67 -12.59
CA VAL A 362 -17.80 -8.77 -11.55
C VAL A 362 -16.94 -7.51 -11.41
N TRP A 363 -15.60 -7.62 -11.45
CA TRP A 363 -14.71 -6.47 -11.43
C TRP A 363 -14.87 -5.57 -12.66
N ASP A 364 -14.96 -6.17 -13.84
CA ASP A 364 -15.12 -5.41 -15.09
C ASP A 364 -16.44 -4.63 -15.10
N HIS A 365 -17.53 -5.25 -14.63
CA HIS A 365 -18.82 -4.58 -14.49
C HIS A 365 -18.77 -3.43 -13.47
N ALA A 366 -18.17 -3.66 -12.30
CA ALA A 366 -17.96 -2.60 -11.32
C ALA A 366 -17.10 -1.47 -11.89
N GLY A 367 -16.04 -1.80 -12.64
CA GLY A 367 -15.18 -0.82 -13.33
C GLY A 367 -15.97 0.05 -14.31
N TYR A 368 -16.92 -0.52 -15.06
CA TYR A 368 -17.81 0.23 -15.93
C TYR A 368 -18.75 1.17 -15.13
N GLN A 369 -19.38 0.67 -14.06
CA GLN A 369 -20.26 1.47 -13.21
C GLN A 369 -19.53 2.68 -12.61
N ILE A 370 -18.30 2.48 -12.13
CA ILE A 370 -17.48 3.55 -11.54
C ILE A 370 -16.98 4.53 -12.62
N ALA A 371 -16.58 4.04 -13.78
CA ALA A 371 -16.22 4.93 -14.90
C ALA A 371 -17.38 5.87 -15.27
N THR A 372 -18.62 5.35 -15.33
CA THR A 372 -19.84 6.16 -15.54
C THR A 372 -20.08 7.16 -14.42
N LEU A 373 -19.84 6.78 -13.15
CA LEU A 373 -19.94 7.71 -12.02
C LEU A 373 -18.94 8.87 -12.16
N HIS A 374 -17.72 8.60 -12.61
CA HIS A 374 -16.69 9.62 -12.83
C HIS A 374 -17.00 10.61 -13.96
N GLU A 375 -17.92 10.31 -14.88
CA GLU A 375 -18.41 11.29 -15.85
C GLU A 375 -19.14 12.45 -15.16
N THR A 376 -19.79 12.18 -14.03
CA THR A 376 -20.51 13.20 -13.23
C THR A 376 -19.65 13.73 -12.08
N TYR A 377 -18.92 12.87 -11.41
CA TYR A 377 -18.06 13.19 -10.25
C TYR A 377 -16.62 12.79 -10.53
N PRO A 378 -15.81 13.68 -11.14
CA PRO A 378 -14.39 13.38 -11.41
C PRO A 378 -13.59 12.94 -10.19
N LEU A 379 -14.03 13.32 -8.99
CA LEU A 379 -13.47 12.88 -7.72
C LEU A 379 -14.53 12.25 -6.81
N ILE A 380 -14.15 11.18 -6.15
CA ILE A 380 -14.91 10.55 -5.07
C ILE A 380 -14.12 10.65 -3.78
N LEU A 381 -14.75 11.15 -2.71
CA LEU A 381 -14.18 11.29 -1.38
C LEU A 381 -14.81 10.26 -0.43
N THR A 382 -13.99 9.51 0.27
CA THR A 382 -14.41 8.53 1.28
C THR A 382 -13.48 8.59 2.50
N PRO A 383 -13.82 7.92 3.62
CA PRO A 383 -12.78 7.54 4.56
C PRO A 383 -11.75 6.66 3.86
N THR A 384 -10.46 6.73 4.22
CA THR A 384 -9.51 5.67 3.83
C THR A 384 -9.82 4.42 4.65
N THR A 385 -9.97 4.60 5.96
CA THR A 385 -10.30 3.53 6.91
C THR A 385 -11.53 3.94 7.72
N ALA A 386 -12.42 3.00 7.99
CA ALA A 386 -13.67 3.24 8.73
C ALA A 386 -13.45 3.40 10.24
N LYS A 387 -12.32 2.92 10.74
CA LYS A 387 -11.93 2.94 12.15
C LYS A 387 -10.47 3.28 12.28
N VAL A 388 -10.04 3.67 13.50
CA VAL A 388 -8.63 3.76 13.85
C VAL A 388 -7.95 2.39 13.74
N ALA A 389 -6.61 2.40 13.75
CA ALA A 389 -5.83 1.16 13.78
C ALA A 389 -6.30 0.23 14.89
N PRO A 390 -6.37 -1.09 14.65
CA PRO A 390 -6.67 -2.05 15.69
C PRO A 390 -5.53 -2.17 16.70
N ARG A 391 -5.87 -2.51 17.94
CA ARG A 391 -4.88 -2.80 18.99
C ARG A 391 -4.22 -4.15 18.77
N ILE A 392 -2.95 -4.26 19.12
CA ILE A 392 -2.18 -5.50 19.00
C ILE A 392 -2.70 -6.57 19.96
N ASP A 393 -3.14 -6.17 21.17
CA ASP A 393 -3.68 -7.07 22.20
C ASP A 393 -5.17 -7.44 21.99
N SER A 394 -5.76 -7.03 20.87
CA SER A 394 -7.17 -7.31 20.55
C SER A 394 -7.29 -8.04 19.20
N PRO A 395 -7.07 -9.36 19.19
CA PRO A 395 -7.06 -10.12 17.94
C PRO A 395 -8.44 -10.07 17.26
N MET A 396 -8.41 -9.87 15.93
CA MET A 396 -9.60 -9.81 15.08
C MET A 396 -10.09 -11.20 14.66
N VAL A 397 -9.30 -12.24 14.93
CA VAL A 397 -9.59 -13.64 14.64
C VAL A 397 -9.54 -14.41 15.95
N SER A 398 -10.59 -15.17 16.26
CA SER A 398 -10.67 -15.97 17.50
C SER A 398 -9.87 -17.27 17.39
N ASP A 399 -9.53 -17.85 18.55
CA ASP A 399 -8.86 -19.16 18.61
C ASP A 399 -9.67 -20.26 17.91
N SER A 400 -11.01 -20.22 18.01
CA SER A 400 -11.88 -21.16 17.31
C SER A 400 -11.82 -20.99 15.78
N GLN A 401 -11.69 -19.76 15.28
CA GLN A 401 -11.49 -19.51 13.85
C GLN A 401 -10.11 -19.98 13.40
N ILE A 402 -9.07 -19.79 14.20
CA ILE A 402 -7.73 -20.31 13.90
C ILE A 402 -7.75 -21.84 13.84
N ALA A 403 -8.42 -22.50 14.78
CA ALA A 403 -8.59 -23.96 14.75
C ALA A 403 -9.35 -24.41 13.49
N GLN A 404 -10.43 -23.72 13.11
CA GLN A 404 -11.19 -24.03 11.89
C GLN A 404 -10.38 -23.77 10.61
N MET A 405 -9.52 -22.76 10.57
CA MET A 405 -8.61 -22.56 9.44
C MET A 405 -7.69 -23.75 9.22
N LYS A 406 -7.17 -24.31 10.31
CA LYS A 406 -6.30 -25.51 10.25
C LYS A 406 -7.06 -26.76 9.80
N ASP A 407 -8.35 -26.87 10.14
CA ASP A 407 -9.25 -27.96 9.78
C ASP A 407 -10.26 -27.56 8.71
N ILE A 408 -9.87 -26.68 7.79
CA ILE A 408 -10.76 -26.13 6.77
C ILE A 408 -11.36 -27.20 5.85
N ASP A 409 -10.65 -28.29 5.62
CA ASP A 409 -11.08 -29.41 4.77
C ASP A 409 -12.27 -30.20 5.37
N SER A 410 -12.61 -30.01 6.66
CA SER A 410 -13.83 -30.55 7.27
C SER A 410 -15.11 -29.88 6.76
N LEU A 411 -14.99 -28.69 6.16
CA LEU A 411 -16.10 -27.94 5.60
C LEU A 411 -16.33 -28.28 4.11
N SER A 412 -17.58 -28.18 3.66
CA SER A 412 -17.89 -28.24 2.25
C SER A 412 -17.28 -27.03 1.50
N PRO A 413 -16.98 -27.10 0.19
CA PRO A 413 -16.38 -25.99 -0.56
C PRO A 413 -17.13 -24.66 -0.41
N ARG A 414 -18.45 -24.69 -0.41
CA ARG A 414 -19.28 -23.49 -0.18
C ARG A 414 -19.12 -22.93 1.23
N ALA A 415 -19.06 -23.81 2.23
CA ALA A 415 -18.87 -23.41 3.62
C ALA A 415 -17.45 -22.86 3.86
N GLN A 416 -16.44 -23.38 3.18
CA GLN A 416 -15.08 -22.83 3.19
C GLN A 416 -15.05 -21.38 2.70
N GLN A 417 -15.66 -21.08 1.55
CA GLN A 417 -15.73 -19.71 1.02
C GLN A 417 -16.48 -18.77 1.97
N GLN A 418 -17.60 -19.21 2.55
CA GLN A 418 -18.32 -18.40 3.53
C GLN A 418 -17.48 -18.16 4.79
N PHE A 419 -16.76 -19.18 5.26
CA PHE A 419 -15.86 -19.06 6.41
C PHE A 419 -14.74 -18.04 6.15
N ILE A 420 -14.12 -18.04 4.95
CA ILE A 420 -13.09 -17.07 4.56
C ILE A 420 -13.68 -15.65 4.63
N PHE A 421 -14.89 -15.43 4.12
CA PHE A 421 -15.53 -14.11 4.22
C PHE A 421 -15.75 -13.70 5.67
N ASP A 422 -16.32 -14.59 6.48
CA ASP A 422 -16.72 -14.30 7.87
C ASP A 422 -15.51 -14.03 8.78
N GLN A 423 -14.42 -14.76 8.61
CA GLN A 423 -13.21 -14.55 9.40
C GLN A 423 -12.49 -13.24 9.04
N TRP A 424 -12.58 -12.77 7.77
CA TRP A 424 -12.03 -11.48 7.38
C TRP A 424 -12.92 -10.28 7.70
N LEU A 425 -14.19 -10.50 7.99
CA LEU A 425 -15.17 -9.41 8.21
C LEU A 425 -14.74 -8.43 9.33
N PRO A 426 -14.20 -8.84 10.49
CA PRO A 426 -13.70 -7.90 11.50
C PRO A 426 -12.57 -7.01 10.98
N ALA A 427 -11.62 -7.56 10.24
CA ALA A 427 -10.54 -6.81 9.62
C ALA A 427 -11.06 -5.89 8.50
N LEU A 428 -11.94 -6.40 7.64
CA LEU A 428 -12.59 -5.63 6.57
C LEU A 428 -13.39 -4.45 7.13
N ALA A 429 -14.04 -4.60 8.29
CA ALA A 429 -14.79 -3.53 8.96
C ALA A 429 -13.90 -2.34 9.38
N HIS A 430 -12.59 -2.51 9.50
CA HIS A 430 -11.65 -1.42 9.73
C HIS A 430 -11.30 -0.67 8.44
N SER A 431 -11.28 -1.34 7.29
CA SER A 431 -10.84 -0.77 6.01
C SER A 431 -11.68 -1.22 4.81
N PRO A 432 -13.01 -0.96 4.80
CA PRO A 432 -13.90 -1.46 3.74
C PRO A 432 -13.85 -0.63 2.45
N PHE A 433 -13.22 0.55 2.45
CA PHE A 433 -13.29 1.52 1.35
C PHE A 433 -12.18 1.39 0.31
N THR A 434 -11.12 0.62 0.59
CA THR A 434 -9.91 0.66 -0.24
C THR A 434 -9.94 -0.34 -1.41
N GLN A 435 -10.58 -1.49 -1.27
CA GLN A 435 -10.51 -2.61 -2.22
C GLN A 435 -11.07 -2.25 -3.60
N GLN A 436 -12.15 -1.47 -3.66
CA GLN A 436 -12.80 -1.12 -4.93
C GLN A 436 -11.80 -0.55 -5.95
N ALA A 437 -10.97 0.42 -5.57
CA ALA A 437 -10.00 1.03 -6.49
C ALA A 437 -8.93 0.04 -7.00
N ASN A 438 -8.65 -1.05 -6.26
CA ASN A 438 -7.82 -2.14 -6.75
C ASN A 438 -8.52 -2.93 -7.86
N LEU A 439 -9.79 -3.28 -7.62
CA LEU A 439 -10.56 -4.17 -8.48
C LEU A 439 -11.01 -3.47 -9.76
N THR A 440 -11.39 -2.20 -9.67
CA THR A 440 -11.77 -1.36 -10.81
C THR A 440 -10.57 -0.73 -11.53
N GLY A 441 -9.40 -0.65 -10.86
CA GLY A 441 -8.14 -0.20 -11.45
C GLY A 441 -7.89 1.31 -11.41
N GLU A 442 -8.67 2.06 -10.63
CA GLU A 442 -8.55 3.53 -10.49
C GLU A 442 -7.38 3.95 -9.62
N PRO A 443 -6.81 5.15 -9.80
CA PRO A 443 -5.90 5.75 -8.85
C PRO A 443 -6.66 6.23 -7.62
N ALA A 444 -6.05 6.02 -6.45
CA ALA A 444 -6.60 6.47 -5.17
C ALA A 444 -5.48 6.93 -4.23
N ILE A 445 -5.69 8.04 -3.52
CA ILE A 445 -4.72 8.58 -2.57
C ILE A 445 -5.33 8.69 -1.18
N SER A 446 -4.58 8.23 -0.17
CA SER A 446 -4.87 8.48 1.24
C SER A 446 -4.10 9.70 1.72
N LEU A 447 -4.81 10.67 2.31
CA LEU A 447 -4.26 11.89 2.86
C LEU A 447 -4.51 11.95 4.37
N PRO A 448 -3.49 12.25 5.19
CA PRO A 448 -3.58 12.29 6.65
C PRO A 448 -4.20 13.61 7.12
N THR A 449 -5.52 13.70 7.19
CA THR A 449 -6.25 14.94 7.46
C THR A 449 -6.89 15.00 8.84
N HIS A 450 -6.89 13.91 9.60
CA HIS A 450 -7.60 13.85 10.87
C HIS A 450 -6.79 13.16 11.97
N LEU A 451 -6.85 13.75 13.16
CA LEU A 451 -6.35 13.18 14.39
C LEU A 451 -7.53 13.07 15.36
N THR A 452 -7.79 11.87 15.85
CA THR A 452 -8.87 11.61 16.80
C THR A 452 -8.59 12.23 18.15
N LYS A 453 -9.62 12.28 19.03
CA LYS A 453 -9.43 12.71 20.43
C LYS A 453 -8.38 11.86 21.17
N ALA A 454 -8.26 10.58 20.82
CA ALA A 454 -7.25 9.67 21.38
C ALA A 454 -5.85 9.84 20.73
N LYS A 455 -5.64 10.84 19.89
CA LYS A 455 -4.38 11.12 19.18
C LYS A 455 -3.96 10.00 18.19
N LEU A 456 -4.93 9.26 17.68
CA LEU A 456 -4.71 8.28 16.62
C LEU A 456 -5.09 8.89 15.27
N PRO A 457 -4.28 8.73 14.22
CA PRO A 457 -4.56 9.32 12.92
C PRO A 457 -5.63 8.54 12.14
N LEU A 458 -6.34 9.28 11.30
CA LEU A 458 -7.23 8.77 10.26
C LEU A 458 -7.04 9.56 8.98
N GLY A 459 -6.94 8.86 7.85
CA GLY A 459 -6.88 9.47 6.53
C GLY A 459 -8.24 9.54 5.84
N ILE A 460 -8.37 10.51 4.94
CA ILE A 460 -9.39 10.50 3.90
C ILE A 460 -8.83 9.87 2.63
N GLN A 461 -9.69 9.33 1.79
CA GLN A 461 -9.33 8.80 0.48
C GLN A 461 -10.00 9.63 -0.62
N LEU A 462 -9.20 10.05 -1.60
CA LEU A 462 -9.69 10.60 -2.86
C LEU A 462 -9.43 9.57 -3.96
N VAL A 463 -10.45 9.33 -4.79
CA VAL A 463 -10.39 8.42 -5.95
C VAL A 463 -10.75 9.22 -7.19
N ALA A 464 -10.00 9.03 -8.27
CA ALA A 464 -10.26 9.65 -9.57
C ALA A 464 -10.37 8.60 -10.67
N GLY A 465 -10.85 8.97 -11.83
CA GLY A 465 -10.89 8.07 -12.99
C GLY A 465 -9.50 7.60 -13.41
N LYS A 466 -9.43 6.46 -14.11
CA LYS A 466 -8.16 5.90 -14.60
C LYS A 466 -7.34 6.93 -15.36
N GLY A 467 -6.05 7.02 -15.08
CA GLY A 467 -5.12 7.96 -15.70
C GLY A 467 -5.16 9.38 -15.12
N GLN A 468 -6.00 9.66 -14.12
CA GLN A 468 -6.19 11.00 -13.55
C GLN A 468 -5.32 11.27 -12.31
N GLU A 469 -4.19 10.59 -12.16
CA GLU A 469 -3.28 10.80 -11.03
C GLU A 469 -2.79 12.25 -10.94
N GLY A 470 -2.59 12.92 -12.08
CA GLY A 470 -2.15 14.31 -12.11
C GLY A 470 -3.15 15.24 -11.43
N TYR A 471 -4.44 15.07 -11.72
CA TYR A 471 -5.50 15.86 -11.07
C TYR A 471 -5.62 15.50 -9.58
N LEU A 472 -5.53 14.21 -9.26
CA LEU A 472 -5.57 13.72 -7.88
C LEU A 472 -4.44 14.33 -7.03
N LEU A 473 -3.23 14.42 -7.60
CA LEU A 473 -2.07 15.04 -6.96
C LEU A 473 -2.20 16.57 -6.84
N GLN A 474 -2.82 17.26 -7.80
CA GLN A 474 -3.12 18.69 -7.67
C GLN A 474 -4.08 18.95 -6.49
N VAL A 475 -5.12 18.12 -6.33
CA VAL A 475 -6.03 18.24 -5.19
C VAL A 475 -5.31 17.91 -3.88
N ALA A 476 -4.48 16.87 -3.85
CA ALA A 476 -3.64 16.57 -2.68
C ALA A 476 -2.71 17.74 -2.31
N LYS A 477 -2.13 18.41 -3.32
CA LYS A 477 -1.30 19.60 -3.13
C LYS A 477 -2.10 20.77 -2.54
N LEU A 478 -3.36 20.96 -2.93
CA LEU A 478 -4.25 21.94 -2.31
C LEU A 478 -4.39 21.69 -0.79
N PHE A 479 -4.57 20.42 -0.36
CA PHE A 479 -4.60 20.07 1.06
C PHE A 479 -3.27 20.38 1.75
N GLU A 480 -2.15 20.06 1.11
CA GLU A 480 -0.80 20.30 1.65
C GLU A 480 -0.53 21.80 1.80
N ASP A 481 -0.77 22.61 0.77
CA ASP A 481 -0.52 24.06 0.74
C ASP A 481 -1.36 24.84 1.75
N HIS A 482 -2.55 24.33 2.08
CA HIS A 482 -3.43 24.93 3.08
C HIS A 482 -3.29 24.29 4.47
N HIS A 483 -2.20 23.56 4.72
CA HIS A 483 -1.87 22.94 6.02
C HIS A 483 -3.00 22.03 6.56
N GLN A 484 -3.72 21.36 5.66
CA GLN A 484 -4.76 20.40 6.04
C GLN A 484 -4.19 19.00 6.34
N LEU A 485 -2.92 18.77 6.05
CA LEU A 485 -2.26 17.49 6.34
C LEU A 485 -1.66 17.51 7.74
N ILE A 486 -1.94 16.45 8.49
CA ILE A 486 -1.41 16.24 9.84
C ILE A 486 -0.30 15.19 9.75
N LEU A 487 0.93 15.64 9.64
CA LEU A 487 2.10 14.76 9.63
C LEU A 487 2.69 14.65 11.04
N LYS A 488 3.33 13.52 11.35
CA LYS A 488 4.01 13.35 12.64
C LYS A 488 5.30 14.19 12.67
N ASN A 489 5.36 15.15 13.61
CA ASN A 489 6.53 16.00 13.84
C ASN A 489 7.71 15.24 14.48
#